data_85a687cad87f5d057e537cd93efdb977
#
_entry.id   85a687cad87f5d057e537cd93efdb977
#
_cell.length_a   1.000
_cell.length_b   1.000
_cell.length_c   1.000
_cell.angle_alpha   90.00
_cell.angle_beta   90.00
_cell.angle_gamma   90.00
#
_symmetry.space_group_name_H-M   'P 1'
#
loop_
_entity.id
_entity.type
_entity.pdbx_description
1 polymer ?
#
loop_
_entity_poly.entity_id
_entity_poly.type
_entity_poly.pdbx_seq_one_letter_code
_entity_poly.pdbx_strand_id
1 'polypeptide(L)'
;RHLSQTDTWSPSIADLYDKGISVSSMSKVFSLAGLRLGWIASHDDEVIRRCLSHRDYNLISCGMLDEAVAAVALKHSDTLLARNRSIVRGNLALLDAWISKEKHASYVKPSAGTTSLIYYDLSIPSYTFCEELYQQTGAFVTPGDCFEEPGCFRIGYACDKASLQQGLEAVSAYIRSKE
;
A
#
# COMPACT_ATOMS: atom_id res chain seq x y z
N ARG A 1 5.08 -7.43 4.08
CA ARG A 1 5.56 -8.34 5.12
C ARG A 1 5.64 -7.65 6.50
N HIS A 2 6.36 -6.55 6.65
CA HIS A 2 6.51 -5.84 7.93
C HIS A 2 5.39 -4.86 8.31
N LEU A 3 4.36 -4.69 7.47
CA LEU A 3 3.16 -3.92 7.77
C LEU A 3 1.97 -4.85 8.08
N SER A 4 2.23 -5.91 8.84
CA SER A 4 1.21 -6.83 9.36
C SER A 4 0.40 -6.18 10.48
N GLN A 5 -0.87 -6.56 10.58
CA GLN A 5 -1.74 -6.18 11.69
C GLN A 5 -1.40 -6.92 13.00
N THR A 6 -0.63 -7.99 12.91
CA THR A 6 -0.06 -8.74 14.04
C THR A 6 1.44 -8.48 14.15
N ASP A 7 2.08 -8.98 15.21
CA ASP A 7 3.53 -8.92 15.37
C ASP A 7 4.26 -10.08 14.68
N THR A 8 3.50 -10.92 13.98
CA THR A 8 4.03 -11.99 13.14
C THR A 8 4.02 -11.59 11.67
N TRP A 9 5.01 -12.03 10.93
CA TRP A 9 5.11 -11.81 9.48
C TRP A 9 5.62 -13.05 8.78
N SER A 10 5.17 -13.23 7.55
CA SER A 10 5.59 -14.36 6.72
C SER A 10 7.10 -14.32 6.46
N PRO A 11 7.79 -15.46 6.48
CA PRO A 11 9.19 -15.54 6.09
C PRO A 11 9.36 -15.14 4.60
N SER A 12 10.58 -14.81 4.21
CA SER A 12 10.93 -14.58 2.83
C SER A 12 10.98 -15.88 2.06
N ILE A 13 10.54 -15.91 0.81
CA ILE A 13 10.70 -17.08 -0.03
C ILE A 13 12.18 -17.43 -0.26
N ALA A 14 13.07 -16.42 -0.23
CA ALA A 14 14.51 -16.65 -0.29
C ALA A 14 15.05 -17.40 0.94
N ASP A 15 14.35 -17.30 2.09
CA ASP A 15 14.74 -18.04 3.32
C ASP A 15 14.16 -19.46 3.37
N LEU A 16 13.19 -19.78 2.51
CA LEU A 16 12.44 -21.04 2.52
C LEU A 16 12.78 -21.97 1.38
N TYR A 17 13.39 -21.47 0.31
CA TYR A 17 13.62 -22.22 -0.90
C TYR A 17 14.87 -21.73 -1.63
N ASP A 18 15.79 -22.63 -1.94
CA ASP A 18 17.11 -22.29 -2.52
C ASP A 18 17.02 -21.51 -3.84
N LYS A 19 15.98 -21.75 -4.63
CA LYS A 19 15.69 -20.97 -5.85
C LYS A 19 14.73 -19.82 -5.61
N GLY A 20 14.42 -19.50 -4.35
CA GLY A 20 13.54 -18.40 -3.99
C GLY A 20 14.13 -17.05 -4.36
N ILE A 21 13.30 -16.20 -4.97
CA ILE A 21 13.66 -14.82 -5.32
C ILE A 21 12.71 -13.90 -4.58
N SER A 22 13.24 -13.09 -3.69
CA SER A 22 12.49 -12.05 -2.98
C SER A 22 12.81 -10.68 -3.55
N VAL A 23 11.76 -9.91 -3.83
CA VAL A 23 11.87 -8.51 -4.27
C VAL A 23 11.25 -7.61 -3.21
N SER A 24 11.93 -6.54 -2.86
CA SER A 24 11.42 -5.56 -1.90
C SER A 24 11.92 -4.15 -2.21
N SER A 25 11.41 -3.14 -1.48
CA SER A 25 11.81 -1.75 -1.71
C SER A 25 11.68 -0.90 -0.45
N MET A 26 12.31 0.27 -0.49
CA MET A 26 12.17 1.30 0.54
C MET A 26 10.79 1.99 0.51
N SER A 27 10.02 1.82 -0.56
CA SER A 27 8.85 2.65 -0.88
C SER A 27 7.69 2.53 0.11
N LYS A 28 7.37 1.33 0.60
CA LYS A 28 6.15 1.08 1.40
C LYS A 28 6.47 0.86 2.87
N VAL A 29 7.22 -0.18 3.17
CA VAL A 29 7.54 -0.61 4.54
C VAL A 29 8.30 0.46 5.31
N PHE A 30 9.21 1.17 4.65
CA PHE A 30 10.02 2.24 5.24
C PHE A 30 9.48 3.66 4.99
N SER A 31 8.38 3.82 4.24
CA SER A 31 7.79 5.13 3.86
C SER A 31 8.75 6.04 3.09
N LEU A 32 9.69 5.47 2.35
CA LEU A 32 10.73 6.18 1.59
C LEU A 32 10.56 5.99 0.08
N ALA A 33 9.35 6.20 -0.42
CA ALA A 33 9.02 6.01 -1.83
C ALA A 33 9.83 6.92 -2.77
N GLY A 34 10.24 8.09 -2.29
CA GLY A 34 11.03 9.06 -3.04
C GLY A 34 12.45 8.61 -3.35
N LEU A 35 13.03 7.69 -2.58
CA LEU A 35 14.39 7.18 -2.81
C LEU A 35 14.52 6.31 -4.07
N ARG A 36 13.43 5.84 -4.64
CA ARG A 36 13.41 4.99 -5.83
C ARG A 36 14.31 3.75 -5.72
N LEU A 37 14.48 3.21 -4.51
CA LEU A 37 15.35 2.06 -4.21
C LEU A 37 14.56 0.80 -3.87
N GLY A 38 15.09 -0.32 -4.34
CA GLY A 38 14.65 -1.67 -4.00
C GLY A 38 15.80 -2.64 -4.13
N TRP A 39 15.52 -3.90 -3.81
CA TRP A 39 16.52 -4.97 -3.89
C TRP A 39 15.90 -6.28 -4.29
N ILE A 40 16.75 -7.15 -4.83
CA ILE A 40 16.49 -8.55 -5.08
C ILE A 40 17.38 -9.36 -4.13
N ALA A 41 16.81 -10.36 -3.49
CA ALA A 41 17.52 -11.30 -2.64
C ALA A 41 17.26 -12.73 -3.12
N SER A 42 18.30 -13.51 -3.32
CA SER A 42 18.25 -14.92 -3.70
C SER A 42 19.53 -15.62 -3.27
N HIS A 43 19.47 -16.91 -3.04
CA HIS A 43 20.65 -17.78 -2.87
C HIS A 43 21.20 -18.28 -4.23
N ASP A 44 20.50 -18.04 -5.32
CA ASP A 44 20.94 -18.39 -6.67
C ASP A 44 21.84 -17.28 -7.24
N ASP A 45 23.17 -17.53 -7.19
CA ASP A 45 24.19 -16.61 -7.69
C ASP A 45 24.04 -16.31 -9.19
N GLU A 46 23.50 -17.26 -9.99
CA GLU A 46 23.28 -17.05 -11.41
C GLU A 46 22.18 -16.02 -11.64
N VAL A 47 21.10 -16.05 -10.85
CA VAL A 47 20.04 -15.02 -10.89
C VAL A 47 20.62 -13.67 -10.55
N ILE A 48 21.41 -13.56 -9.47
CA ILE A 48 22.03 -12.28 -9.06
C ILE A 48 22.97 -11.76 -10.15
N ARG A 49 23.81 -12.62 -10.69
CA ARG A 49 24.75 -12.25 -11.75
C ARG A 49 24.04 -11.75 -13.01
N ARG A 50 22.95 -12.40 -13.44
CA ARG A 50 22.13 -11.95 -14.58
C ARG A 50 21.46 -10.61 -14.28
N CYS A 51 20.89 -10.44 -13.09
CA CYS A 51 20.27 -9.16 -12.71
C CYS A 51 21.30 -8.00 -12.75
N LEU A 52 22.50 -8.23 -12.23
CA LEU A 52 23.60 -7.24 -12.28
C LEU A 52 23.98 -6.89 -13.73
N SER A 53 24.14 -7.91 -14.59
CA SER A 53 24.45 -7.69 -16.01
C SER A 53 23.37 -6.86 -16.71
N HIS A 54 22.08 -7.17 -16.46
CA HIS A 54 20.99 -6.37 -17.04
C HIS A 54 20.87 -4.96 -16.46
N ARG A 55 21.24 -4.77 -15.19
CA ARG A 55 21.25 -3.44 -14.56
C ARG A 55 22.15 -2.46 -15.31
N ASP A 56 23.30 -2.91 -15.77
CA ASP A 56 24.25 -2.08 -16.49
C ASP A 56 23.70 -1.48 -17.79
N TYR A 57 22.69 -2.13 -18.38
CA TYR A 57 22.01 -1.64 -19.58
C TYR A 57 20.74 -0.80 -19.29
N ASN A 58 20.23 -0.83 -18.05
CA ASN A 58 18.99 -0.13 -17.68
C ASN A 58 19.26 1.15 -16.91
N LEU A 59 19.95 1.07 -15.79
CA LEU A 59 20.14 2.23 -14.90
C LEU A 59 21.59 2.38 -14.40
N ILE A 60 22.48 1.46 -14.74
CA ILE A 60 23.91 1.46 -14.40
C ILE A 60 24.11 1.35 -12.89
N SER A 61 23.69 2.35 -12.11
CA SER A 61 23.75 2.39 -10.65
C SER A 61 22.55 3.12 -10.07
N CYS A 62 22.24 2.87 -8.82
CA CYS A 62 21.32 3.71 -8.07
C CYS A 62 21.96 5.05 -7.70
N GLY A 63 21.16 6.04 -7.31
CA GLY A 63 21.65 7.31 -6.83
C GLY A 63 22.45 7.15 -5.52
N MET A 64 23.64 7.68 -5.45
CA MET A 64 24.52 7.56 -4.27
C MET A 64 23.90 8.17 -3.01
N LEU A 65 23.20 9.31 -3.15
CA LEU A 65 22.47 9.93 -2.03
C LEU A 65 21.32 9.05 -1.54
N ASP A 66 20.59 8.45 -2.48
CA ASP A 66 19.47 7.57 -2.17
C ASP A 66 19.96 6.31 -1.42
N GLU A 67 21.07 5.73 -1.86
CA GLU A 67 21.70 4.59 -1.18
C GLU A 67 22.19 4.96 0.22
N ALA A 68 22.82 6.13 0.39
CA ALA A 68 23.27 6.60 1.70
C ALA A 68 22.10 6.79 2.67
N VAL A 69 21.00 7.41 2.23
CA VAL A 69 19.80 7.58 3.05
C VAL A 69 19.15 6.23 3.36
N ALA A 70 19.08 5.31 2.39
CA ALA A 70 18.56 3.97 2.60
C ALA A 70 19.40 3.18 3.63
N ALA A 71 20.73 3.30 3.58
CA ALA A 71 21.62 2.65 4.55
C ALA A 71 21.38 3.16 5.97
N VAL A 72 21.19 4.48 6.15
CA VAL A 72 20.82 5.07 7.45
C VAL A 72 19.45 4.56 7.91
N ALA A 73 18.44 4.55 7.01
CA ALA A 73 17.10 4.06 7.33
C ALA A 73 17.11 2.59 7.76
N LEU A 74 17.90 1.74 7.11
CA LEU A 74 18.03 0.33 7.48
C LEU A 74 18.69 0.13 8.85
N LYS A 75 19.65 0.98 9.21
CA LYS A 75 20.27 0.97 10.57
C LYS A 75 19.24 1.33 11.67
N HIS A 76 18.22 2.12 11.32
CA HIS A 76 17.14 2.54 12.22
C HIS A 76 15.80 1.85 11.90
N SER A 77 15.86 0.67 11.26
CA SER A 77 14.68 -0.07 10.78
C SER A 77 13.62 -0.27 11.85
N ASP A 78 14.00 -0.66 13.05
CA ASP A 78 13.04 -0.96 14.13
C ASP A 78 12.19 0.26 14.50
N THR A 79 12.80 1.43 14.60
CA THR A 79 12.10 2.69 14.89
C THR A 79 11.14 3.06 13.75
N LEU A 80 11.59 2.97 12.49
CA LEU A 80 10.78 3.28 11.33
C LEU A 80 9.61 2.29 11.19
N LEU A 81 9.87 1.00 11.38
CA LEU A 81 8.85 -0.03 11.31
C LEU A 81 7.81 0.10 12.42
N ALA A 82 8.24 0.41 13.65
CA ALA A 82 7.33 0.63 14.77
C ALA A 82 6.38 1.82 14.49
N ARG A 83 6.94 2.96 14.03
CA ARG A 83 6.16 4.14 13.62
C ARG A 83 5.15 3.78 12.52
N ASN A 84 5.61 3.15 11.44
CA ASN A 84 4.78 2.87 10.28
C ASN A 84 3.67 1.85 10.60
N ARG A 85 3.96 0.83 11.41
CA ARG A 85 2.95 -0.10 11.93
C ARG A 85 1.90 0.61 12.78
N SER A 86 2.31 1.51 13.64
CA SER A 86 1.37 2.29 14.48
C SER A 86 0.39 3.08 13.62
N ILE A 87 0.87 3.77 12.57
CA ILE A 87 0.02 4.53 11.63
C ILE A 87 -0.95 3.58 10.91
N VAL A 88 -0.43 2.52 10.31
CA VAL A 88 -1.23 1.59 9.50
C VAL A 88 -2.29 0.88 10.34
N ARG A 89 -1.93 0.42 11.54
CA ARG A 89 -2.87 -0.26 12.46
C ARG A 89 -3.94 0.70 12.98
N GLY A 90 -3.55 1.90 13.39
CA GLY A 90 -4.49 2.92 13.86
C GLY A 90 -5.48 3.36 12.76
N ASN A 91 -4.99 3.52 11.55
CA ASN A 91 -5.83 3.90 10.41
C ASN A 91 -6.72 2.75 9.91
N LEU A 92 -6.24 1.50 9.96
CA LEU A 92 -7.11 0.36 9.65
C LEU A 92 -8.25 0.21 10.66
N ALA A 93 -8.00 0.49 11.95
CA ALA A 93 -9.06 0.50 12.96
C ALA A 93 -10.11 1.59 12.69
N LEU A 94 -9.68 2.77 12.19
CA LEU A 94 -10.60 3.82 11.73
C LEU A 94 -11.44 3.37 10.53
N LEU A 95 -10.80 2.78 9.54
CA LEU A 95 -11.48 2.26 8.35
C LEU A 95 -12.50 1.18 8.73
N ASP A 96 -12.11 0.26 9.61
CA ASP A 96 -12.97 -0.81 10.13
C ASP A 96 -14.21 -0.27 10.86
N ALA A 97 -13.99 0.74 11.72
CA ALA A 97 -15.08 1.42 12.42
C ALA A 97 -16.00 2.21 11.48
N TRP A 98 -15.48 2.75 10.38
CA TRP A 98 -16.27 3.41 9.36
C TRP A 98 -17.11 2.38 8.58
N ILE A 99 -16.51 1.30 8.07
CA ILE A 99 -17.22 0.22 7.36
C ILE A 99 -18.36 -0.36 8.22
N SER A 100 -18.14 -0.52 9.52
CA SER A 100 -19.19 -1.08 10.42
C SER A 100 -20.44 -0.21 10.54
N LYS A 101 -20.35 1.07 10.15
CA LYS A 101 -21.45 2.05 10.22
C LYS A 101 -22.03 2.38 8.85
N GLU A 102 -21.27 2.16 7.78
CA GLU A 102 -21.68 2.48 6.42
C GLU A 102 -22.48 1.32 5.83
N LYS A 103 -23.77 1.57 5.55
CA LYS A 103 -24.70 0.53 5.09
C LYS A 103 -24.36 -0.02 3.70
N HIS A 104 -23.86 0.86 2.84
CA HIS A 104 -23.63 0.59 1.43
C HIS A 104 -22.16 0.27 1.12
N ALA A 105 -21.34 0.01 2.14
CA ALA A 105 -19.92 -0.31 1.95
C ALA A 105 -19.54 -1.61 2.69
N SER A 106 -18.71 -2.39 2.04
CA SER A 106 -18.14 -3.61 2.61
C SER A 106 -16.69 -3.80 2.17
N TYR A 107 -15.95 -4.64 2.87
CA TYR A 107 -14.58 -4.96 2.47
C TYR A 107 -14.11 -6.30 3.07
N VAL A 108 -13.05 -6.84 2.50
CA VAL A 108 -12.27 -7.89 3.14
C VAL A 108 -11.18 -7.23 3.98
N LYS A 109 -11.26 -7.36 5.30
CA LYS A 109 -10.31 -6.72 6.21
C LYS A 109 -8.88 -7.18 5.95
N PRO A 110 -7.96 -6.27 5.62
CA PRO A 110 -6.58 -6.63 5.33
C PRO A 110 -5.86 -7.17 6.58
N SER A 111 -5.11 -8.25 6.43
CA SER A 111 -4.18 -8.74 7.46
C SER A 111 -2.83 -8.02 7.44
N ALA A 112 -2.52 -7.33 6.35
CA ALA A 112 -1.29 -6.54 6.16
C ALA A 112 -1.46 -5.54 5.00
N GLY A 113 -0.52 -4.61 4.88
CA GLY A 113 -0.48 -3.67 3.77
C GLY A 113 -1.00 -2.29 4.12
N THR A 114 -1.23 -1.49 3.09
CA THR A 114 -1.54 -0.04 3.20
C THR A 114 -2.76 0.36 2.39
N THR A 115 -3.38 -0.58 1.68
CA THR A 115 -4.52 -0.35 0.78
C THR A 115 -5.56 -1.44 0.96
N SER A 116 -6.82 -1.11 0.63
CA SER A 116 -7.93 -2.07 0.56
C SER A 116 -8.88 -1.72 -0.58
N LEU A 117 -9.60 -2.72 -1.09
CA LEU A 117 -10.77 -2.51 -1.93
C LEU A 117 -11.99 -2.36 -1.03
N ILE A 118 -12.80 -1.36 -1.32
CA ILE A 118 -14.08 -1.09 -0.66
C ILE A 118 -15.17 -1.31 -1.69
N TYR A 119 -16.00 -2.30 -1.49
CA TYR A 119 -17.15 -2.61 -2.32
C TYR A 119 -18.35 -1.77 -1.89
N TYR A 120 -19.15 -1.33 -2.83
CA TYR A 120 -20.40 -0.62 -2.59
C TYR A 120 -21.56 -1.26 -3.38
N ASP A 121 -22.77 -1.15 -2.87
CA ASP A 121 -23.98 -1.76 -3.46
C ASP A 121 -24.87 -0.75 -4.22
N LEU A 122 -24.26 0.34 -4.71
CA LEU A 122 -24.93 1.33 -5.56
C LEU A 122 -24.81 0.94 -7.04
N SER A 123 -25.87 1.20 -7.81
CA SER A 123 -25.88 0.94 -9.26
C SER A 123 -25.11 2.01 -10.05
N ILE A 124 -23.87 2.29 -9.65
CA ILE A 124 -22.98 3.29 -10.27
C ILE A 124 -21.70 2.58 -10.68
N PRO A 125 -21.21 2.74 -11.94
CA PRO A 125 -19.91 2.22 -12.35
C PRO A 125 -18.76 2.79 -11.51
N SER A 126 -17.72 2.00 -11.21
CA SER A 126 -16.65 2.42 -10.30
C SER A 126 -15.92 3.68 -10.77
N TYR A 127 -15.73 3.81 -12.07
CA TYR A 127 -15.10 5.01 -12.64
C TYR A 127 -15.95 6.27 -12.39
N THR A 128 -17.25 6.19 -12.67
CA THR A 128 -18.21 7.29 -12.43
C THR A 128 -18.27 7.64 -10.94
N PHE A 129 -18.34 6.63 -10.07
CA PHE A 129 -18.32 6.83 -8.61
C PHE A 129 -17.10 7.64 -8.18
N CYS A 130 -15.91 7.23 -8.58
CA CYS A 130 -14.66 7.88 -8.18
C CYS A 130 -14.51 9.28 -8.77
N GLU A 131 -14.93 9.48 -10.03
CA GLU A 131 -14.88 10.79 -10.68
C GLU A 131 -15.83 11.79 -10.03
N GLU A 132 -17.08 11.42 -9.84
CA GLU A 132 -18.07 12.30 -9.19
C GLU A 132 -17.70 12.58 -7.73
N LEU A 133 -17.24 11.58 -6.97
CA LEU A 133 -16.73 11.78 -5.61
C LEU A 133 -15.64 12.85 -5.60
N TYR A 134 -14.65 12.74 -6.49
CA TYR A 134 -13.56 13.71 -6.58
C TYR A 134 -14.07 15.11 -6.94
N GLN A 135 -14.94 15.23 -7.94
CA GLN A 135 -15.47 16.51 -8.40
C GLN A 135 -16.28 17.21 -7.31
N GLN A 136 -17.05 16.47 -6.53
CA GLN A 136 -17.94 17.04 -5.51
C GLN A 136 -17.24 17.33 -4.18
N THR A 137 -16.22 16.56 -3.82
CA THR A 137 -15.65 16.58 -2.47
C THR A 137 -14.14 16.79 -2.42
N GLY A 138 -13.44 16.60 -3.54
CA GLY A 138 -11.97 16.57 -3.59
C GLY A 138 -11.35 15.26 -3.05
N ALA A 139 -12.15 14.30 -2.57
CA ALA A 139 -11.64 13.02 -2.12
C ALA A 139 -11.25 12.14 -3.31
N PHE A 140 -9.99 11.72 -3.36
CA PHE A 140 -9.44 10.92 -4.45
C PHE A 140 -9.27 9.46 -4.02
N VAL A 141 -9.96 8.57 -4.75
CA VAL A 141 -9.81 7.11 -4.63
C VAL A 141 -9.64 6.51 -6.04
N THR A 142 -9.16 5.27 -6.11
CA THR A 142 -8.90 4.63 -7.41
C THR A 142 -10.05 3.70 -7.77
N PRO A 143 -10.65 3.79 -8.97
CA PRO A 143 -11.70 2.88 -9.41
C PRO A 143 -11.25 1.41 -9.39
N GLY A 144 -12.14 0.51 -8.98
CA GLY A 144 -11.87 -0.92 -9.01
C GLY A 144 -11.64 -1.47 -10.42
N ASP A 145 -12.23 -0.84 -11.43
CA ASP A 145 -12.01 -1.18 -12.84
C ASP A 145 -10.52 -1.17 -13.24
N CYS A 146 -9.70 -0.34 -12.59
CA CYS A 146 -8.23 -0.34 -12.80
C CYS A 146 -7.56 -1.65 -12.34
N PHE A 147 -8.27 -2.51 -11.64
CA PHE A 147 -7.82 -3.80 -11.11
C PHE A 147 -8.69 -4.95 -11.61
N GLU A 148 -9.49 -4.72 -12.67
CA GLU A 148 -10.46 -5.69 -13.21
C GLU A 148 -11.53 -6.12 -12.16
N GLU A 149 -11.81 -5.23 -11.19
CA GLU A 149 -12.74 -5.48 -10.07
C GLU A 149 -13.80 -4.37 -10.02
N PRO A 150 -14.90 -4.49 -10.80
CA PRO A 150 -15.96 -3.47 -10.81
C PRO A 150 -16.77 -3.46 -9.50
N GLY A 151 -17.49 -2.36 -9.25
CA GLY A 151 -18.34 -2.21 -8.05
C GLY A 151 -17.56 -1.94 -6.76
N CYS A 152 -16.32 -1.48 -6.89
CA CYS A 152 -15.51 -1.10 -5.74
C CYS A 152 -14.56 0.06 -6.07
N PHE A 153 -13.93 0.61 -5.04
CA PHE A 153 -12.80 1.52 -5.18
C PHE A 153 -11.66 1.11 -4.23
N ARG A 154 -10.43 1.42 -4.63
CA ARG A 154 -9.26 1.22 -3.77
C ARG A 154 -9.01 2.46 -2.93
N ILE A 155 -8.90 2.26 -1.62
CA ILE A 155 -8.47 3.28 -0.67
C ILE A 155 -7.05 2.97 -0.16
N GLY A 156 -6.23 4.03 -0.02
CA GLY A 156 -4.96 3.97 0.70
C GLY A 156 -5.15 4.52 2.12
N TYR A 157 -4.90 3.71 3.13
CA TYR A 157 -5.10 4.11 4.53
C TYR A 157 -3.80 4.38 5.31
N ALA A 158 -2.64 4.39 4.65
CA ALA A 158 -1.36 4.73 5.27
C ALA A 158 -1.01 6.23 5.11
N CYS A 159 -1.96 7.09 5.36
CA CYS A 159 -1.84 8.54 5.27
C CYS A 159 -1.98 9.19 6.67
N ASP A 160 -2.01 10.52 6.72
CA ASP A 160 -2.37 11.24 7.92
C ASP A 160 -3.78 10.87 8.40
N LYS A 161 -3.94 10.74 9.72
CA LYS A 161 -5.19 10.29 10.34
C LYS A 161 -6.36 11.22 10.06
N ALA A 162 -6.15 12.54 10.13
CA ALA A 162 -7.18 13.53 9.87
C ALA A 162 -7.61 13.51 8.40
N SER A 163 -6.66 13.37 7.48
CA SER A 163 -6.93 13.22 6.05
C SER A 163 -7.76 11.97 5.75
N LEU A 164 -7.46 10.84 6.41
CA LEU A 164 -8.28 9.63 6.27
C LEU A 164 -9.70 9.84 6.76
N GLN A 165 -9.89 10.45 7.93
CA GLN A 165 -11.21 10.73 8.49
C GLN A 165 -12.03 11.62 7.57
N GLN A 166 -11.46 12.73 7.08
CA GLN A 166 -12.13 13.65 6.15
C GLN A 166 -12.51 12.94 4.83
N GLY A 167 -11.61 12.10 4.30
CA GLY A 167 -11.89 11.32 3.10
C GLY A 167 -13.04 10.33 3.29
N LEU A 168 -13.09 9.62 4.42
CA LEU A 168 -14.17 8.69 4.73
C LEU A 168 -15.52 9.41 4.94
N GLU A 169 -15.51 10.59 5.58
CA GLU A 169 -16.71 11.44 5.72
C GLU A 169 -17.22 11.91 4.36
N ALA A 170 -16.32 12.29 3.46
CA ALA A 170 -16.65 12.68 2.10
C ALA A 170 -17.27 11.53 1.30
N VAL A 171 -16.72 10.32 1.41
CA VAL A 171 -17.30 9.10 0.80
C VAL A 171 -18.71 8.84 1.34
N SER A 172 -18.90 8.90 2.65
CA SER A 172 -20.24 8.74 3.26
C SER A 172 -21.24 9.80 2.80
N ALA A 173 -20.82 11.07 2.69
CA ALA A 173 -21.68 12.15 2.19
C ALA A 173 -22.09 11.90 0.73
N TYR A 174 -21.14 11.45 -0.09
CA TYR A 174 -21.41 11.13 -1.48
C TYR A 174 -22.36 9.92 -1.60
N ILE A 175 -22.15 8.84 -0.87
CA ILE A 175 -23.04 7.67 -0.86
C ILE A 175 -24.46 8.08 -0.52
N ARG A 176 -24.66 8.84 0.57
CA ARG A 176 -25.99 9.35 0.97
C ARG A 176 -26.66 10.22 -0.07
N SER A 177 -25.90 10.92 -0.91
CA SER A 177 -26.46 11.72 -2.00
C SER A 177 -27.02 10.90 -3.15
N LYS A 178 -26.75 9.59 -3.16
CA LYS A 178 -27.15 8.64 -4.20
C LYS A 178 -28.25 7.66 -3.75
N GLU A 179 -28.61 7.70 -2.46
CA GLU A 179 -29.80 7.02 -1.90
C GLU A 179 -31.09 7.73 -2.38
#